data_a0188d480b2d10f40e5d539ac2592c30
#
_entry.id   a0188d480b2d10f40e5d539ac2592c30
#
_cell.length_a   1.000
_cell.length_b   1.000
_cell.length_c   1.000
_cell.angle_alpha   90.00
_cell.angle_beta   90.00
_cell.angle_gamma   90.00
#
_symmetry.space_group_name_H-M   'P 1'
#
loop_
_entity.id
_entity.type
_entity.pdbx_description
1 polymer ?
#
loop_
_entity_poly.entity_id
_entity_poly.type
_entity_poly.pdbx_seq_one_letter_code
_entity_poly.pdbx_strand_id
1 'polypeptide(L)'
;MAEYFRLSVYEDASGAKYQLLETAGGLHRYLIVPADAQVSDCSSETTNTEASANADSRIKSSEKKAAKSGSKQGVDRNSVKFTARASEANSANKEKKGDALELTVLQQPLTTTYVAASAVMAPLCDLGAVSQIRFSGLREEGWYVDEARTAMEKGSMLFAGKYSEPDYETLLREGCDLALESTMIYRSPEVIEKLNALGIPVYIDYSSYEPHVLGRLEWIRVYGALFGHEEKAQQWYASERDRIRAIQKDAETSSGEASQSGKSTEKSETKTSRNSKNEASSIGTSSGSAGTDTTADLRPTVVYFYVNSSGQIQVRQPHDYIPELLELAGARYLAPDMSSLGGSRKSNVTVSVEDFYSTCRDADYLIYSATLDRPLSSIQELLGKNALFADFKAVEEGHVYTTDKDFYQLSDRMADFAEDVRRMLHGQDDMHFLKPVA
;
A
#
# COMPACT_ATOMS: atom_id res chain seq x y z
N MET A 1 2.53 -2.75 9.02
CA MET A 1 3.77 -2.03 8.68
C MET A 1 4.04 -2.30 7.21
N ALA A 2 4.48 -1.28 6.49
CA ALA A 2 4.78 -1.39 5.07
C ALA A 2 5.86 -2.44 4.81
N GLU A 3 5.72 -3.18 3.72
CA GLU A 3 6.65 -4.24 3.31
C GLU A 3 7.59 -3.79 2.20
N TYR A 4 7.18 -2.77 1.44
CA TYR A 4 7.88 -2.36 0.21
C TYR A 4 8.81 -1.17 0.39
N PHE A 5 8.93 -0.60 1.60
CA PHE A 5 9.96 0.40 1.87
C PHE A 5 10.63 0.22 3.23
N ARG A 6 11.84 0.78 3.34
CA ARG A 6 12.58 0.99 4.58
C ARG A 6 13.16 2.39 4.55
N LEU A 7 12.94 3.16 5.60
CA LEU A 7 13.50 4.50 5.79
C LEU A 7 14.43 4.48 7.00
N SER A 8 15.69 4.83 6.79
CA SER A 8 16.73 4.87 7.82
C SER A 8 17.31 6.29 7.90
N VAL A 9 17.48 6.82 9.12
CA VAL A 9 17.98 8.18 9.34
C VAL A 9 19.43 8.09 9.83
N TYR A 10 20.29 8.91 9.25
CA TYR A 10 21.70 9.05 9.60
C TYR A 10 21.98 10.50 9.92
N GLU A 11 22.76 10.75 10.97
CA GLU A 11 23.16 12.09 11.36
C GLU A 11 24.68 12.20 11.21
N ASP A 12 25.15 13.24 10.56
CA ASP A 12 26.59 13.50 10.42
C ASP A 12 27.16 14.28 11.61
N ALA A 13 28.46 14.55 11.58
CA ALA A 13 29.16 15.27 12.67
C ALA A 13 28.68 16.74 12.80
N SER A 14 28.00 17.30 11.82
CA SER A 14 27.44 18.65 11.85
C SER A 14 26.02 18.68 12.42
N GLY A 15 25.38 17.51 12.58
CA GLY A 15 23.98 17.36 12.98
C GLY A 15 23.02 17.32 11.79
N ALA A 16 23.50 17.30 10.55
CA ALA A 16 22.65 17.18 9.36
C ALA A 16 22.09 15.74 9.26
N LYS A 17 20.79 15.63 8.98
CA LYS A 17 20.07 14.35 8.96
C LYS A 17 19.82 13.89 7.52
N TYR A 18 20.56 12.90 7.10
CA TYR A 18 20.38 12.21 5.83
C TYR A 18 19.39 11.05 6.00
N GLN A 19 18.59 10.77 4.99
CA GLN A 19 17.68 9.64 5.02
C GLN A 19 17.97 8.69 3.86
N LEU A 20 18.19 7.41 4.18
CA LEU A 20 18.29 6.36 3.17
C LEU A 20 16.94 5.69 3.05
N LEU A 21 16.33 5.83 1.87
CA LEU A 21 15.11 5.18 1.48
C LEU A 21 15.45 3.99 0.57
N GLU A 22 15.05 2.80 0.99
CA GLU A 22 15.12 1.58 0.19
C GLU A 22 13.70 1.16 -0.17
N THR A 23 13.42 0.88 -1.45
CA THR A 23 12.11 0.39 -1.91
C THR A 23 12.23 -0.95 -2.62
N ALA A 24 11.11 -1.69 -2.72
CA ALA A 24 11.03 -2.99 -3.39
C ALA A 24 12.10 -4.01 -2.91
N GLY A 25 12.30 -4.09 -1.58
CA GLY A 25 13.28 -5.01 -1.01
C GLY A 25 14.74 -4.62 -1.28
N GLY A 26 15.01 -3.31 -1.46
CA GLY A 26 16.34 -2.76 -1.72
C GLY A 26 16.72 -2.74 -3.20
N LEU A 27 15.77 -3.00 -4.10
CA LEU A 27 15.97 -2.86 -5.56
C LEU A 27 16.34 -1.43 -5.93
N HIS A 28 15.72 -0.45 -5.27
CA HIS A 28 16.03 0.97 -5.44
C HIS A 28 16.49 1.55 -4.11
N ARG A 29 17.47 2.44 -4.18
CA ARG A 29 18.03 3.15 -3.04
C ARG A 29 18.14 4.63 -3.35
N TYR A 30 17.59 5.44 -2.46
CA TYR A 30 17.57 6.89 -2.56
C TYR A 30 18.20 7.49 -1.32
N LEU A 31 19.19 8.37 -1.49
CA LEU A 31 19.73 9.18 -0.42
C LEU A 31 19.07 10.55 -0.46
N ILE A 32 18.23 10.82 0.51
CA ILE A 32 17.61 12.13 0.69
C ILE A 32 18.58 12.98 1.50
N VAL A 33 19.05 14.07 0.87
CA VAL A 33 20.02 15.00 1.42
C VAL A 33 19.28 16.25 1.88
N PRO A 34 19.41 16.66 3.15
CA PRO A 34 18.74 17.86 3.65
C PRO A 34 19.25 19.13 2.98
N ALA A 35 18.42 20.19 2.97
CA ALA A 35 18.68 21.43 2.24
C ALA A 35 19.97 22.16 2.66
N ASP A 36 20.40 21.96 3.90
CA ASP A 36 21.59 22.59 4.49
C ASP A 36 22.88 21.76 4.34
N ALA A 37 22.78 20.60 3.69
CA ALA A 37 23.91 19.72 3.42
C ALA A 37 24.09 19.47 1.92
N GLN A 38 25.31 19.12 1.52
CA GLN A 38 25.64 18.74 0.15
C GLN A 38 26.47 17.46 0.16
N VAL A 39 26.20 16.56 -0.78
CA VAL A 39 27.07 15.42 -1.06
C VAL A 39 28.14 15.89 -2.03
N SER A 40 29.41 15.95 -1.60
CA SER A 40 30.51 16.15 -2.53
C SER A 40 30.63 14.94 -3.44
N ASP A 41 30.78 15.16 -4.75
CA ASP A 41 30.98 14.12 -5.75
C ASP A 41 32.16 13.23 -5.33
N CYS A 42 31.86 12.03 -4.85
CA CYS A 42 32.84 10.97 -4.72
C CYS A 42 33.07 10.38 -6.11
N SER A 43 33.84 11.10 -6.96
CA SER A 43 34.39 10.51 -8.15
C SER A 43 35.28 9.33 -7.75
N SER A 44 34.98 8.18 -8.30
CA SER A 44 35.59 6.88 -8.10
C SER A 44 37.10 6.93 -8.17
N GLU A 45 37.81 7.01 -7.05
CA GLU A 45 39.16 6.49 -6.97
C GLU A 45 39.11 5.03 -6.53
N THR A 46 39.19 4.15 -7.51
CA THR A 46 39.42 2.72 -7.32
C THR A 46 40.88 2.56 -6.90
N THR A 47 41.20 2.67 -5.60
CA THR A 47 42.46 2.18 -5.07
C THR A 47 42.30 0.68 -4.83
N ASN A 48 42.85 -0.11 -5.76
CA ASN A 48 43.19 -1.51 -5.53
C ASN A 48 44.16 -1.59 -4.32
N THR A 49 43.63 -2.05 -3.20
CA THR A 49 44.49 -2.51 -2.08
C THR A 49 44.17 -3.97 -1.84
N GLU A 50 45.02 -4.85 -2.30
CA GLU A 50 45.03 -6.26 -1.95
C GLU A 50 45.12 -6.40 -0.43
N ALA A 51 44.12 -6.96 0.20
CA ALA A 51 44.16 -7.32 1.61
C ALA A 51 44.54 -8.78 1.77
N SER A 52 45.76 -8.98 2.18
CA SER A 52 46.27 -10.22 2.76
C SER A 52 45.50 -10.58 4.03
N ALA A 53 45.05 -11.81 4.09
CA ALA A 53 44.44 -12.40 5.27
C ALA A 53 45.49 -12.61 6.38
N ASN A 54 45.15 -12.26 7.62
CA ASN A 54 45.47 -13.10 8.78
C ASN A 54 44.65 -12.67 10.03
N ALA A 55 44.11 -13.68 10.67
CA ALA A 55 43.40 -13.66 11.94
C ALA A 55 44.41 -13.39 13.11
N ASP A 56 44.00 -12.74 14.17
CA ASP A 56 43.83 -13.31 15.51
C ASP A 56 43.71 -12.23 16.63
N SER A 57 42.72 -12.48 17.46
CA SER A 57 42.50 -12.20 18.88
C SER A 57 43.34 -11.15 19.66
N ARG A 58 42.64 -10.33 20.40
CA ARG A 58 42.64 -10.12 21.87
C ARG A 58 42.33 -8.70 22.33
N ILE A 59 41.37 -8.64 23.19
CA ILE A 59 40.98 -7.56 24.10
C ILE A 59 42.12 -7.19 25.03
N LYS A 60 42.37 -5.88 25.25
CA LYS A 60 42.54 -5.29 26.60
C LYS A 60 42.61 -3.77 26.58
N SER A 61 41.96 -3.21 27.57
CA SER A 61 41.88 -1.85 28.04
C SER A 61 43.20 -1.21 28.45
N SER A 62 43.37 0.10 28.25
CA SER A 62 43.80 1.01 29.34
C SER A 62 44.05 2.45 28.85
N GLU A 63 43.84 3.34 29.78
CA GLU A 63 43.80 4.79 29.71
C GLU A 63 45.18 5.52 29.58
N LYS A 64 45.05 6.82 29.17
CA LYS A 64 45.86 8.01 29.54
C LYS A 64 47.15 8.34 28.81
N LYS A 65 47.27 9.44 28.13
CA LYS A 65 47.77 10.77 28.57
C LYS A 65 48.08 11.67 27.36
N ALA A 66 47.85 12.94 27.57
CA ALA A 66 48.04 14.07 26.67
C ALA A 66 49.56 14.41 26.41
N ALA A 67 49.83 14.98 25.23
CA ALA A 67 50.64 16.18 25.08
C ALA A 67 50.68 16.70 23.64
N LYS A 68 50.70 18.02 23.54
CA LYS A 68 50.71 18.98 22.44
C LYS A 68 51.76 18.73 21.34
N SER A 69 51.42 18.97 20.09
CA SER A 69 52.11 20.01 19.28
C SER A 69 51.34 20.21 17.96
N GLY A 70 51.26 21.47 17.51
CA GLY A 70 50.44 21.90 16.42
C GLY A 70 51.09 21.71 15.05
N SER A 71 50.26 21.53 14.04
CA SER A 71 50.46 22.08 12.69
C SER A 71 49.12 22.24 12.00
N LYS A 72 48.92 23.40 11.44
CA LYS A 72 47.73 23.76 10.65
C LYS A 72 47.77 22.98 9.33
N GLN A 73 46.78 22.12 9.12
CA GLN A 73 46.36 21.72 7.79
C GLN A 73 44.83 21.75 7.76
N GLY A 74 44.30 22.47 6.77
CA GLY A 74 42.89 22.63 6.58
C GLY A 74 42.23 21.26 6.39
N VAL A 75 41.28 20.95 7.26
CA VAL A 75 40.45 19.77 7.15
C VAL A 75 39.25 20.20 6.31
N ASP A 76 39.19 19.64 5.11
CA ASP A 76 38.05 19.70 4.21
C ASP A 76 36.84 19.03 4.93
N ARG A 77 35.79 19.82 5.20
CA ARG A 77 34.73 19.47 6.16
C ARG A 77 33.54 18.76 5.57
N ASN A 78 33.62 18.18 4.36
CA ASN A 78 32.45 17.62 3.69
C ASN A 78 32.65 16.23 3.06
N SER A 79 33.40 15.31 3.70
CA SER A 79 33.43 13.94 3.22
C SER A 79 32.78 12.98 4.24
N VAL A 80 31.56 12.55 3.96
CA VAL A 80 30.92 11.48 4.72
C VAL A 80 31.30 10.14 4.10
N LYS A 81 32.13 9.36 4.82
CA LYS A 81 32.44 7.97 4.42
C LYS A 81 31.35 7.04 4.95
N PHE A 82 30.49 6.58 4.09
CA PHE A 82 29.56 5.50 4.40
C PHE A 82 30.27 4.16 4.32
N THR A 83 30.50 3.52 5.46
CA THR A 83 30.87 2.10 5.53
C THR A 83 29.61 1.32 5.86
N ALA A 84 29.00 0.71 4.84
CA ALA A 84 27.85 -0.18 5.04
C ALA A 84 28.30 -1.43 5.79
N ARG A 85 27.87 -1.59 7.04
CA ARG A 85 27.90 -2.86 7.75
C ARG A 85 26.66 -3.65 7.35
N ALA A 86 26.85 -4.69 6.55
CA ALA A 86 25.81 -5.67 6.27
C ALA A 86 25.43 -6.39 7.58
N SER A 87 24.19 -6.22 8.03
CA SER A 87 23.61 -7.09 9.04
C SER A 87 22.97 -8.27 8.32
N GLU A 88 23.41 -9.47 8.70
CA GLU A 88 22.90 -10.74 8.26
C GLU A 88 21.40 -10.87 8.53
N ALA A 89 20.60 -11.03 7.47
CA ALA A 89 19.32 -11.68 7.53
C ALA A 89 18.92 -12.25 6.16
N ASN A 90 18.86 -13.59 6.13
CA ASN A 90 18.20 -14.48 5.18
C ASN A 90 18.80 -14.65 3.78
N SER A 91 19.62 -15.71 3.72
CA SER A 91 20.03 -16.43 2.52
C SER A 91 18.83 -17.15 1.87
N ALA A 92 18.36 -16.62 0.76
CA ALA A 92 17.76 -17.37 -0.35
C ALA A 92 17.60 -16.49 -1.59
N ASN A 93 18.70 -15.99 -2.15
CA ASN A 93 18.75 -15.64 -3.55
C ASN A 93 20.20 -15.73 -4.02
N LYS A 94 20.43 -16.55 -5.05
CA LYS A 94 21.74 -16.76 -5.65
C LYS A 94 22.32 -15.41 -6.09
N GLU A 95 23.41 -15.03 -5.45
CA GLU A 95 24.25 -13.89 -5.78
C GLU A 95 24.65 -13.93 -7.25
N LYS A 96 24.17 -12.97 -8.05
CA LYS A 96 24.90 -12.49 -9.22
C LYS A 96 25.96 -11.53 -8.72
N LYS A 97 27.19 -11.91 -8.93
CA LYS A 97 28.39 -11.20 -8.56
C LYS A 97 28.42 -9.84 -9.28
N GLY A 98 28.43 -8.73 -8.53
CA GLY A 98 29.16 -7.51 -8.91
C GLY A 98 28.42 -6.38 -9.61
N ASP A 99 27.13 -6.10 -9.33
CA ASP A 99 26.60 -4.76 -9.62
C ASP A 99 26.59 -3.94 -8.35
N ALA A 100 27.37 -2.85 -8.34
CA ALA A 100 27.26 -1.83 -7.31
C ALA A 100 25.82 -1.31 -7.39
N LEU A 101 25.05 -1.50 -6.30
CA LEU A 101 23.68 -1.02 -6.22
C LEU A 101 23.69 0.50 -6.38
N GLU A 102 23.10 0.99 -7.46
CA GLU A 102 23.07 2.41 -7.79
C GLU A 102 22.30 3.18 -6.71
N LEU A 103 22.91 4.21 -6.16
CA LEU A 103 22.32 5.09 -5.17
C LEU A 103 21.91 6.40 -5.84
N THR A 104 20.60 6.64 -5.91
CA THR A 104 20.07 7.91 -6.44
C THR A 104 20.08 8.97 -5.34
N VAL A 105 20.75 10.08 -5.58
CA VAL A 105 20.81 11.21 -4.63
C VAL A 105 19.64 12.16 -4.91
N LEU A 106 18.87 12.48 -3.88
CA LEU A 106 17.74 13.41 -3.92
C LEU A 106 18.06 14.60 -3.00
N GLN A 107 18.42 15.74 -3.60
CA GLN A 107 18.75 16.95 -2.85
C GLN A 107 17.50 17.74 -2.52
N GLN A 108 17.24 17.97 -1.24
CA GLN A 108 16.18 18.88 -0.80
C GLN A 108 16.66 20.37 -0.92
N PRO A 109 15.72 21.33 -1.05
CA PRO A 109 14.28 21.14 -1.18
C PRO A 109 13.87 20.68 -2.58
N LEU A 110 12.92 19.75 -2.68
CA LEU A 110 12.25 19.42 -3.93
C LEU A 110 11.09 20.41 -4.12
N THR A 111 11.07 21.15 -5.21
CA THR A 111 10.13 22.29 -5.44
C THR A 111 9.52 22.33 -6.82
N THR A 112 10.05 21.54 -7.76
CA THR A 112 9.63 21.49 -9.16
C THR A 112 9.45 20.06 -9.63
N THR A 113 8.75 19.26 -8.83
CA THR A 113 8.58 17.83 -9.06
C THR A 113 7.57 17.55 -10.18
N TYR A 114 7.88 16.55 -11.01
CA TYR A 114 6.97 15.94 -11.97
C TYR A 114 6.32 14.69 -11.34
N VAL A 115 4.98 14.69 -11.25
CA VAL A 115 4.21 13.58 -10.71
C VAL A 115 3.46 12.87 -11.81
N ALA A 116 3.94 11.66 -12.18
CA ALA A 116 3.27 10.74 -13.10
C ALA A 116 2.50 9.63 -12.35
N ALA A 117 2.89 9.31 -11.12
CA ALA A 117 2.19 8.36 -10.25
C ALA A 117 0.94 9.01 -9.63
N SER A 118 -0.22 8.83 -10.24
CA SER A 118 -1.47 9.52 -9.81
C SER A 118 -1.90 9.19 -8.38
N ALA A 119 -1.60 8.01 -7.86
CA ALA A 119 -1.99 7.58 -6.52
C ALA A 119 -1.25 8.32 -5.38
N VAL A 120 -0.16 9.04 -5.69
CA VAL A 120 0.60 9.78 -4.67
C VAL A 120 0.10 11.23 -4.49
N MET A 121 -0.74 11.71 -5.40
CA MET A 121 -1.17 13.12 -5.37
C MET A 121 -1.99 13.46 -4.12
N ALA A 122 -2.96 12.62 -3.75
CA ALA A 122 -3.77 12.88 -2.56
C ALA A 122 -2.92 12.91 -1.27
N PRO A 123 -2.04 11.92 -0.99
CA PRO A 123 -1.10 12.02 0.13
C PRO A 123 -0.22 13.27 0.11
N LEU A 124 0.23 13.73 -1.07
CA LEU A 124 1.00 14.97 -1.20
C LEU A 124 0.17 16.21 -0.87
N CYS A 125 -1.11 16.23 -1.24
CA CYS A 125 -2.04 17.29 -0.84
C CYS A 125 -2.27 17.31 0.67
N ASP A 126 -2.47 16.16 1.29
CA ASP A 126 -2.61 16.04 2.75
C ASP A 126 -1.37 16.55 3.49
N LEU A 127 -0.18 16.36 2.93
CA LEU A 127 1.05 16.94 3.46
C LEU A 127 1.16 18.44 3.21
N GLY A 128 0.34 19.03 2.33
CA GLY A 128 0.46 20.41 1.89
C GLY A 128 1.59 20.64 0.90
N ALA A 129 2.08 19.56 0.27
CA ALA A 129 3.20 19.58 -0.67
C ALA A 129 2.79 19.93 -2.12
N VAL A 130 1.50 20.20 -2.39
CA VAL A 130 1.01 20.49 -3.75
C VAL A 130 1.75 21.64 -4.42
N SER A 131 2.21 22.65 -3.65
CA SER A 131 3.00 23.76 -4.17
C SER A 131 4.42 23.37 -4.64
N GLN A 132 4.90 22.17 -4.28
CA GLN A 132 6.18 21.61 -4.68
C GLN A 132 6.04 20.75 -5.95
N ILE A 133 4.80 20.56 -6.44
CA ILE A 133 4.49 19.83 -7.65
C ILE A 133 4.29 20.83 -8.79
N ARG A 134 5.28 20.93 -9.66
CA ARG A 134 5.23 21.83 -10.82
C ARG A 134 4.61 21.18 -12.04
N PHE A 135 4.76 19.85 -12.17
CA PHE A 135 4.35 19.13 -13.37
C PHE A 135 3.50 17.90 -13.05
N SER A 136 2.53 17.67 -13.91
CA SER A 136 1.58 16.56 -13.84
C SER A 136 1.71 15.63 -15.04
N GLY A 137 1.68 14.33 -14.80
CA GLY A 137 1.56 13.29 -15.83
C GLY A 137 0.13 13.10 -16.35
N LEU A 138 -0.86 13.73 -15.69
CA LEU A 138 -2.26 13.75 -16.11
C LEU A 138 -2.68 15.15 -16.49
N ARG A 139 -3.65 15.24 -17.42
CA ARG A 139 -4.36 16.49 -17.69
C ARG A 139 -5.34 16.80 -16.56
N GLU A 140 -5.81 18.03 -16.48
CA GLU A 140 -6.75 18.50 -15.45
C GLU A 140 -7.98 17.58 -15.31
N GLU A 141 -8.60 17.24 -16.43
CA GLU A 141 -9.78 16.38 -16.46
C GLU A 141 -9.53 14.93 -16.01
N GLY A 142 -8.27 14.53 -15.89
CA GLY A 142 -7.85 13.21 -15.38
C GLY A 142 -7.68 13.16 -13.86
N TRP A 143 -7.77 14.31 -13.18
CA TRP A 143 -7.63 14.37 -11.73
C TRP A 143 -8.99 14.32 -11.01
N TYR A 144 -9.09 13.49 -10.00
CA TYR A 144 -10.18 13.45 -9.02
C TYR A 144 -9.77 14.10 -7.68
N VAL A 145 -8.51 14.54 -7.57
CA VAL A 145 -7.98 15.31 -6.43
C VAL A 145 -8.17 16.79 -6.72
N ASP A 146 -9.04 17.46 -5.94
CA ASP A 146 -9.48 18.84 -6.20
C ASP A 146 -8.34 19.85 -6.10
N GLU A 147 -7.37 19.64 -5.20
CA GLU A 147 -6.19 20.50 -5.08
C GLU A 147 -5.31 20.44 -6.33
N ALA A 148 -5.16 19.24 -6.94
CA ALA A 148 -4.41 19.08 -8.18
C ALA A 148 -5.12 19.78 -9.34
N ARG A 149 -6.43 19.63 -9.47
CA ARG A 149 -7.25 20.34 -10.47
C ARG A 149 -7.12 21.86 -10.31
N THR A 150 -7.33 22.35 -9.09
CA THR A 150 -7.20 23.77 -8.76
C THR A 150 -5.81 24.32 -9.08
N ALA A 151 -4.74 23.56 -8.82
CA ALA A 151 -3.38 23.96 -9.14
C ALA A 151 -3.15 24.04 -10.66
N MET A 152 -3.75 23.15 -11.44
CA MET A 152 -3.69 23.20 -12.90
C MET A 152 -4.52 24.33 -13.48
N GLU A 153 -5.74 24.56 -13.02
CA GLU A 153 -6.60 25.68 -13.40
C GLU A 153 -5.90 27.03 -13.18
N LYS A 154 -5.18 27.16 -12.07
CA LYS A 154 -4.39 28.36 -11.74
C LYS A 154 -3.05 28.46 -12.50
N GLY A 155 -2.66 27.43 -13.24
CA GLY A 155 -1.37 27.37 -13.94
C GLY A 155 -0.15 27.21 -13.04
N SER A 156 -0.32 26.92 -11.74
CA SER A 156 0.77 26.60 -10.83
C SER A 156 1.31 25.18 -11.07
N MET A 157 0.48 24.28 -11.60
CA MET A 157 0.86 22.93 -12.04
C MET A 157 0.58 22.80 -13.55
N LEU A 158 1.53 22.29 -14.31
CA LEU A 158 1.46 22.14 -15.76
C LEU A 158 1.38 20.69 -16.16
N PHE A 159 0.60 20.35 -17.18
CA PHE A 159 0.70 19.06 -17.83
C PHE A 159 2.01 18.97 -18.62
N ALA A 160 2.87 18.02 -18.28
CA ALA A 160 4.17 17.80 -18.90
C ALA A 160 4.30 16.40 -19.55
N GLY A 161 3.24 15.94 -20.20
CA GLY A 161 3.19 14.65 -20.85
C GLY A 161 2.88 13.50 -19.86
N LYS A 162 2.53 12.33 -20.38
CA LYS A 162 2.27 11.11 -19.56
C LYS A 162 3.57 10.38 -19.25
N TYR A 163 3.55 9.45 -18.28
CA TYR A 163 4.70 8.65 -17.84
C TYR A 163 5.52 8.04 -18.99
N SER A 164 4.87 7.59 -20.08
CA SER A 164 5.54 6.96 -21.22
C SER A 164 6.03 7.94 -22.29
N GLU A 165 5.71 9.23 -22.15
CA GLU A 165 5.99 10.26 -23.14
C GLU A 165 6.02 11.65 -22.48
N PRO A 166 6.98 11.89 -21.54
CA PRO A 166 7.14 13.17 -20.89
C PRO A 166 7.57 14.27 -21.87
N ASP A 167 7.14 15.51 -21.61
CA ASP A 167 7.63 16.69 -22.31
C ASP A 167 8.99 17.12 -21.71
N TYR A 168 10.05 16.50 -22.16
CA TYR A 168 11.41 16.73 -21.68
C TYR A 168 11.85 18.18 -21.83
N GLU A 169 11.38 18.89 -22.87
CA GLU A 169 11.74 20.30 -23.11
C GLU A 169 11.14 21.18 -21.99
N THR A 170 9.87 20.98 -21.67
CA THR A 170 9.21 21.70 -20.59
C THR A 170 9.83 21.35 -19.22
N LEU A 171 10.10 20.08 -18.94
CA LEU A 171 10.74 19.65 -17.71
C LEU A 171 12.10 20.31 -17.50
N LEU A 172 12.95 20.36 -18.53
CA LEU A 172 14.26 20.99 -18.46
C LEU A 172 14.18 22.49 -18.35
N ARG A 173 13.34 23.14 -19.18
CA ARG A 173 13.21 24.60 -19.22
C ARG A 173 12.79 25.17 -17.88
N GLU A 174 11.91 24.49 -17.17
CA GLU A 174 11.37 24.94 -15.89
C GLU A 174 12.11 24.35 -14.67
N GLY A 175 13.14 23.53 -14.90
CA GLY A 175 14.05 23.02 -13.87
C GLY A 175 13.43 21.92 -13.00
N CYS A 176 12.90 20.84 -13.62
CA CYS A 176 12.40 19.67 -12.90
C CYS A 176 13.49 19.06 -12.00
N ASP A 177 13.21 18.91 -10.71
CA ASP A 177 14.15 18.40 -9.70
C ASP A 177 13.94 16.94 -9.32
N LEU A 178 12.76 16.36 -9.64
CA LEU A 178 12.43 14.96 -9.40
C LEU A 178 11.32 14.51 -10.37
N ALA A 179 11.47 13.33 -10.96
CA ALA A 179 10.36 12.61 -11.60
C ALA A 179 9.85 11.52 -10.65
N LEU A 180 8.61 11.67 -10.18
CA LEU A 180 7.93 10.72 -9.32
C LEU A 180 7.03 9.84 -10.16
N GLU A 181 7.48 8.60 -10.40
CA GLU A 181 6.90 7.63 -11.32
C GLU A 181 6.26 6.45 -10.59
N SER A 182 5.30 5.80 -11.21
CA SER A 182 4.81 4.51 -10.76
C SER A 182 5.56 3.36 -11.45
N THR A 183 5.37 2.13 -10.99
CA THR A 183 5.95 0.94 -11.65
C THR A 183 5.50 0.74 -13.10
N MET A 184 4.49 1.49 -13.57
CA MET A 184 4.10 1.53 -14.99
C MET A 184 5.26 1.98 -15.90
N ILE A 185 6.20 2.77 -15.35
CA ILE A 185 7.38 3.27 -16.08
C ILE A 185 8.28 2.13 -16.60
N TYR A 186 8.23 0.95 -15.99
CA TYR A 186 8.98 -0.21 -16.48
C TYR A 186 8.53 -0.72 -17.87
N ARG A 187 7.39 -0.24 -18.37
CA ARG A 187 6.96 -0.48 -19.75
C ARG A 187 7.63 0.45 -20.76
N SER A 188 8.30 1.48 -20.26
CA SER A 188 9.01 2.51 -21.04
C SER A 188 10.38 2.80 -20.39
N PRO A 189 11.28 1.81 -20.29
CA PRO A 189 12.55 1.96 -19.58
C PRO A 189 13.44 3.06 -20.17
N GLU A 190 13.30 3.35 -21.48
CA GLU A 190 13.97 4.43 -22.18
C GLU A 190 13.66 5.83 -21.59
N VAL A 191 12.50 5.98 -20.95
CA VAL A 191 12.12 7.24 -20.29
C VAL A 191 12.97 7.44 -19.04
N ILE A 192 13.18 6.40 -18.24
CA ILE A 192 14.05 6.45 -17.04
C ILE A 192 15.47 6.84 -17.44
N GLU A 193 16.02 6.17 -18.47
CA GLU A 193 17.37 6.43 -18.99
C GLU A 193 17.50 7.88 -19.46
N LYS A 194 16.50 8.38 -20.17
CA LYS A 194 16.50 9.74 -20.70
C LYS A 194 16.37 10.80 -19.61
N LEU A 195 15.48 10.62 -18.62
CA LEU A 195 15.35 11.53 -17.47
C LEU A 195 16.67 11.62 -16.70
N ASN A 196 17.28 10.46 -16.38
CA ASN A 196 18.56 10.41 -15.69
C ASN A 196 19.69 11.07 -16.51
N ALA A 197 19.75 10.85 -17.83
CA ALA A 197 20.71 11.50 -18.70
C ALA A 197 20.56 13.03 -18.77
N LEU A 198 19.36 13.53 -18.51
CA LEU A 198 19.04 14.95 -18.42
C LEU A 198 19.28 15.54 -17.01
N GLY A 199 19.77 14.72 -16.07
CA GLY A 199 20.01 15.13 -14.67
C GLY A 199 18.74 15.20 -13.82
N ILE A 200 17.61 14.63 -14.29
CA ILE A 200 16.37 14.55 -13.54
C ILE A 200 16.33 13.18 -12.84
N PRO A 201 16.51 13.09 -11.52
CA PRO A 201 16.44 11.82 -10.80
C PRO A 201 15.01 11.25 -10.89
N VAL A 202 14.92 9.91 -10.94
CA VAL A 202 13.64 9.20 -10.99
C VAL A 202 13.41 8.45 -9.69
N TYR A 203 12.32 8.77 -9.01
CA TYR A 203 11.80 7.99 -7.87
C TYR A 203 10.64 7.11 -8.36
N ILE A 204 10.69 5.80 -8.06
CA ILE A 204 9.65 4.85 -8.45
C ILE A 204 8.84 4.44 -7.23
N ASP A 205 7.56 4.76 -7.25
CA ASP A 205 6.60 4.49 -6.19
C ASP A 205 6.09 3.04 -6.23
N TYR A 206 6.10 2.39 -5.08
CA TYR A 206 5.60 1.02 -4.89
C TYR A 206 4.41 0.95 -3.92
N SER A 207 3.85 2.07 -3.50
CA SER A 207 2.73 2.11 -2.55
C SER A 207 1.54 1.25 -2.98
N SER A 208 1.29 1.15 -4.28
CA SER A 208 0.21 0.34 -4.85
C SER A 208 0.41 -1.18 -4.69
N TYR A 209 1.62 -1.63 -4.32
CA TYR A 209 1.93 -3.03 -4.09
C TYR A 209 1.81 -3.44 -2.62
N GLU A 210 1.62 -2.49 -1.71
CA GLU A 210 1.41 -2.83 -0.31
C GLU A 210 0.12 -3.63 -0.14
N PRO A 211 0.21 -4.85 0.41
CA PRO A 211 -0.96 -5.69 0.59
C PRO A 211 -1.82 -5.28 1.77
N HIS A 212 -1.22 -4.58 2.76
CA HIS A 212 -1.88 -4.22 4.02
C HIS A 212 -2.32 -2.76 4.04
N VAL A 213 -3.52 -2.53 4.57
CA VAL A 213 -4.12 -1.19 4.71
C VAL A 213 -3.18 -0.22 5.43
N LEU A 214 -2.70 -0.60 6.62
CA LEU A 214 -1.78 0.26 7.38
C LEU A 214 -0.43 0.43 6.69
N GLY A 215 0.04 -0.57 5.93
CA GLY A 215 1.25 -0.45 5.11
C GLY A 215 1.08 0.60 4.02
N ARG A 216 -0.06 0.62 3.32
CA ARG A 216 -0.37 1.65 2.31
C ARG A 216 -0.40 3.05 2.89
N LEU A 217 -1.10 3.24 4.01
CA LEU A 217 -1.16 4.53 4.69
C LEU A 217 0.22 4.99 5.19
N GLU A 218 1.10 4.05 5.55
CA GLU A 218 2.45 4.35 6.05
C GLU A 218 3.35 5.01 4.98
N TRP A 219 3.03 4.85 3.68
CA TRP A 219 3.78 5.49 2.59
C TRP A 219 3.77 7.02 2.64
N ILE A 220 2.81 7.63 3.32
CA ILE A 220 2.84 9.09 3.55
C ILE A 220 4.13 9.54 4.24
N ARG A 221 4.76 8.67 5.05
CA ARG A 221 6.06 8.96 5.70
C ARG A 221 7.20 9.04 4.69
N VAL A 222 7.13 8.26 3.60
CA VAL A 222 8.08 8.35 2.49
C VAL A 222 7.94 9.71 1.80
N TYR A 223 6.71 10.11 1.51
CA TYR A 223 6.44 11.42 0.89
C TYR A 223 6.80 12.57 1.83
N GLY A 224 6.55 12.43 3.13
CA GLY A 224 7.02 13.38 4.14
C GLY A 224 8.54 13.54 4.11
N ALA A 225 9.28 12.44 4.01
CA ALA A 225 10.74 12.44 3.92
C ALA A 225 11.24 13.09 2.63
N LEU A 226 10.61 12.79 1.47
CA LEU A 226 10.99 13.37 0.18
C LEU A 226 10.81 14.89 0.16
N PHE A 227 9.70 15.37 0.69
CA PHE A 227 9.29 16.78 0.56
C PHE A 227 9.52 17.64 1.82
N GLY A 228 10.15 17.09 2.87
CA GLY A 228 10.46 17.83 4.10
C GLY A 228 9.25 18.07 5.00
N HIS A 229 8.30 17.14 5.02
CA HIS A 229 7.06 17.20 5.81
C HIS A 229 6.92 16.03 6.80
N GLU A 230 8.04 15.54 7.36
CA GLU A 230 8.09 14.33 8.17
C GLU A 230 7.19 14.38 9.41
N GLU A 231 7.17 15.51 10.09
CA GLU A 231 6.34 15.69 11.29
C GLU A 231 4.86 15.59 10.96
N LYS A 232 4.42 16.28 9.89
CA LYS A 232 3.04 16.23 9.42
C LYS A 232 2.65 14.83 8.95
N ALA A 233 3.54 14.14 8.24
CA ALA A 233 3.33 12.76 7.81
C ALA A 233 3.17 11.81 8.99
N GLN A 234 3.98 11.99 10.04
CA GLN A 234 3.87 11.18 11.26
C GLN A 234 2.54 11.39 11.98
N GLN A 235 2.10 12.64 12.11
CA GLN A 235 0.82 12.99 12.75
C GLN A 235 -0.36 12.44 11.94
N TRP A 236 -0.34 12.61 10.63
CA TRP A 236 -1.36 12.12 9.73
C TRP A 236 -1.48 10.59 9.80
N TYR A 237 -0.36 9.87 9.68
CA TYR A 237 -0.35 8.41 9.79
C TYR A 237 -0.88 7.92 11.13
N ALA A 238 -0.51 8.57 12.23
CA ALA A 238 -1.00 8.22 13.56
C ALA A 238 -2.53 8.37 13.65
N SER A 239 -3.07 9.46 13.10
CA SER A 239 -4.51 9.71 13.06
C SER A 239 -5.28 8.66 12.27
N GLU A 240 -4.84 8.37 11.03
CA GLU A 240 -5.51 7.39 10.18
C GLU A 240 -5.41 5.96 10.72
N ARG A 241 -4.25 5.59 11.24
CA ARG A 241 -4.08 4.31 11.95
C ARG A 241 -5.06 4.15 13.10
N ASP A 242 -5.26 5.21 13.88
CA ASP A 242 -6.15 5.17 15.06
C ASP A 242 -7.62 5.15 14.63
N ARG A 243 -7.99 5.79 13.50
CA ARG A 243 -9.32 5.65 12.86
C ARG A 243 -9.58 4.20 12.44
N ILE A 244 -8.66 3.59 11.69
CA ILE A 244 -8.79 2.18 11.26
C ILE A 244 -8.97 1.24 12.47
N ARG A 245 -8.20 1.44 13.53
CA ARG A 245 -8.31 0.63 14.75
C ARG A 245 -9.65 0.83 15.48
N ALA A 246 -10.17 2.04 15.48
CA ALA A 246 -11.49 2.32 16.05
C ALA A 246 -12.58 1.60 15.26
N ILE A 247 -12.54 1.66 13.93
CA ILE A 247 -13.48 0.96 13.04
C ILE A 247 -13.44 -0.56 13.31
N GLN A 248 -12.26 -1.15 13.38
CA GLN A 248 -12.08 -2.57 13.68
C GLN A 248 -12.68 -2.95 15.04
N LYS A 249 -12.37 -2.18 16.08
CA LYS A 249 -12.88 -2.43 17.43
C LYS A 249 -14.41 -2.38 17.51
N ASP A 250 -15.01 -1.40 16.83
CA ASP A 250 -16.46 -1.26 16.77
C ASP A 250 -17.11 -2.43 16.01
N ALA A 251 -16.47 -2.92 14.95
CA ALA A 251 -16.91 -4.09 14.21
C ALA A 251 -16.89 -5.36 15.05
N GLU A 252 -15.81 -5.58 15.81
CA GLU A 252 -15.65 -6.72 16.72
C GLU A 252 -16.72 -6.70 17.83
N THR A 253 -17.02 -5.51 18.40
CA THR A 253 -18.03 -5.34 19.45
C THR A 253 -19.42 -5.68 18.93
N SER A 254 -19.79 -5.17 17.76
CA SER A 254 -21.09 -5.43 17.12
C SER A 254 -21.30 -6.92 16.81
N SER A 255 -20.25 -7.61 16.37
CA SER A 255 -20.28 -9.06 16.10
C SER A 255 -20.43 -9.89 17.38
N GLY A 256 -19.85 -9.44 18.50
CA GLY A 256 -19.94 -10.09 19.80
C GLY A 256 -21.37 -10.02 20.40
N GLU A 257 -22.07 -8.92 20.25
CA GLU A 257 -23.45 -8.73 20.72
C GLU A 257 -24.46 -9.59 19.93
N ALA A 258 -24.29 -9.69 18.61
CA ALA A 258 -25.11 -10.57 17.76
C ALA A 258 -24.98 -12.05 18.18
N SER A 259 -23.78 -12.49 18.55
CA SER A 259 -23.53 -13.87 19.01
C SER A 259 -24.13 -14.18 20.39
N GLN A 260 -24.37 -13.19 21.24
CA GLN A 260 -24.96 -13.36 22.57
C GLN A 260 -26.50 -13.33 22.54
N SER A 261 -27.13 -12.57 21.64
CA SER A 261 -28.58 -12.51 21.50
C SER A 261 -29.17 -13.79 20.92
N GLY A 262 -28.45 -14.53 20.09
CA GLY A 262 -28.84 -15.84 19.54
C GLY A 262 -28.88 -16.97 20.54
N LYS A 263 -28.21 -16.84 21.72
CA LYS A 263 -28.18 -17.87 22.78
C LYS A 263 -29.31 -17.76 23.80
N SER A 264 -30.12 -16.72 23.77
CA SER A 264 -31.19 -16.50 24.78
C SER A 264 -32.57 -16.99 24.35
N THR A 265 -32.81 -17.49 23.15
CA THR A 265 -34.13 -17.90 22.65
C THR A 265 -34.36 -19.41 22.62
N GLU A 266 -33.41 -20.25 23.03
CA GLU A 266 -33.62 -21.71 23.10
C GLU A 266 -33.56 -22.22 24.54
N LYS A 267 -34.41 -21.70 25.45
CA LYS A 267 -34.69 -22.34 26.76
C LYS A 267 -36.09 -22.04 27.24
N SER A 268 -37.09 -22.69 26.62
CA SER A 268 -38.27 -23.09 27.38
C SER A 268 -39.01 -24.21 26.61
N GLU A 269 -39.40 -25.22 27.42
CA GLU A 269 -40.28 -26.36 27.14
C GLU A 269 -39.59 -27.58 26.46
N THR A 270 -39.40 -28.70 27.14
CA THR A 270 -40.42 -29.54 27.77
C THR A 270 -39.74 -30.56 28.68
N LYS A 271 -40.14 -30.61 29.94
CA LYS A 271 -39.98 -31.80 30.81
C LYS A 271 -41.05 -32.81 30.40
N THR A 272 -40.68 -34.02 30.08
CA THR A 272 -41.43 -35.20 30.49
C THR A 272 -40.55 -36.46 30.48
N SER A 273 -40.56 -37.08 31.59
CA SER A 273 -40.05 -38.34 32.07
C SER A 273 -40.19 -39.52 31.15
N ARG A 274 -39.17 -40.43 31.05
CA ARG A 274 -39.32 -41.82 31.53
C ARG A 274 -37.99 -42.61 31.47
N ASN A 275 -37.76 -43.24 32.56
CA ASN A 275 -36.78 -44.23 32.99
C ASN A 275 -36.78 -45.48 32.06
N SER A 276 -35.60 -46.04 31.74
CA SER A 276 -35.33 -47.50 31.82
C SER A 276 -33.84 -47.77 31.65
N LYS A 277 -33.34 -48.58 32.57
CA LYS A 277 -32.02 -49.22 32.65
C LYS A 277 -31.75 -50.14 31.45
N ASN A 278 -30.52 -50.24 30.99
CA ASN A 278 -29.75 -51.47 31.07
C ASN A 278 -28.26 -51.25 30.70
N GLU A 279 -27.45 -51.97 31.45
CA GLU A 279 -26.00 -52.12 31.36
C GLU A 279 -25.58 -52.89 30.08
N ALA A 280 -24.40 -52.59 29.54
CA ALA A 280 -23.27 -53.49 29.42
C ALA A 280 -22.17 -52.97 28.50
N SER A 281 -21.05 -52.76 29.10
CA SER A 281 -19.65 -53.13 28.73
C SER A 281 -19.28 -53.32 27.26
N SER A 282 -18.30 -52.55 26.73
CA SER A 282 -16.93 -53.00 26.41
C SER A 282 -16.15 -51.99 25.59
N ILE A 283 -15.03 -51.61 26.09
CA ILE A 283 -13.67 -51.51 25.54
C ILE A 283 -13.53 -51.12 24.05
N GLY A 284 -12.83 -50.03 23.81
CA GLY A 284 -11.94 -49.98 22.70
C GLY A 284 -11.70 -48.67 21.99
N THR A 285 -10.52 -48.14 22.19
CA THR A 285 -9.70 -47.33 21.31
C THR A 285 -10.10 -45.86 21.11
N SER A 286 -9.32 -45.05 21.78
CA SER A 286 -9.14 -43.64 21.56
C SER A 286 -8.62 -43.34 20.14
N SER A 287 -9.41 -42.68 19.34
CA SER A 287 -8.92 -41.80 18.28
C SER A 287 -9.45 -40.39 18.55
N GLY A 288 -8.54 -39.53 18.94
CA GLY A 288 -8.85 -38.14 19.19
C GLY A 288 -9.37 -37.48 17.92
N SER A 289 -10.67 -37.26 17.87
CA SER A 289 -11.28 -36.30 16.99
C SER A 289 -11.11 -34.96 17.66
N ALA A 290 -10.19 -34.16 17.15
CA ALA A 290 -10.17 -32.72 17.39
C ALA A 290 -11.53 -32.18 16.90
N GLY A 291 -12.44 -31.89 17.83
CA GLY A 291 -13.66 -31.16 17.55
C GLY A 291 -13.23 -29.76 17.12
N THR A 292 -13.26 -29.50 15.82
CA THR A 292 -13.34 -28.14 15.29
C THR A 292 -14.70 -27.62 15.70
N ASP A 293 -14.72 -26.83 16.76
CA ASP A 293 -15.85 -25.96 17.11
C ASP A 293 -15.91 -24.87 16.01
N THR A 294 -16.49 -25.22 14.88
CA THR A 294 -16.81 -24.28 13.79
C THR A 294 -18.05 -23.50 14.25
N THR A 295 -17.86 -22.50 15.11
CA THR A 295 -18.83 -21.41 15.18
C THR A 295 -18.88 -20.79 13.78
N ALA A 296 -20.00 -20.97 13.07
CA ALA A 296 -20.19 -20.36 11.76
C ALA A 296 -19.91 -18.86 11.86
N ASP A 297 -19.04 -18.33 11.00
CA ASP A 297 -18.78 -16.91 10.89
C ASP A 297 -20.06 -16.23 10.38
N LEU A 298 -20.74 -15.51 11.26
CA LEU A 298 -22.05 -14.89 11.01
C LEU A 298 -21.92 -13.47 10.42
N ARG A 299 -20.70 -13.02 10.13
CA ARG A 299 -20.51 -11.70 9.51
C ARG A 299 -21.12 -11.67 8.11
N PRO A 300 -21.73 -10.54 7.70
CA PRO A 300 -22.25 -10.38 6.34
C PRO A 300 -21.18 -10.63 5.28
N THR A 301 -21.54 -11.31 4.23
CA THR A 301 -20.65 -11.66 3.12
C THR A 301 -20.65 -10.58 2.05
N VAL A 302 -19.47 -10.16 1.62
CA VAL A 302 -19.29 -9.12 0.61
C VAL A 302 -18.40 -9.63 -0.52
N VAL A 303 -18.84 -9.44 -1.75
CA VAL A 303 -18.06 -9.69 -2.97
C VAL A 303 -17.62 -8.34 -3.54
N TYR A 304 -16.33 -8.19 -3.83
CA TYR A 304 -15.76 -7.02 -4.51
C TYR A 304 -15.19 -7.46 -5.86
N PHE A 305 -15.75 -6.97 -6.96
CA PHE A 305 -15.43 -7.44 -8.30
C PHE A 305 -15.64 -6.36 -9.37
N TYR A 306 -15.17 -6.64 -10.59
CA TYR A 306 -15.59 -5.94 -11.80
C TYR A 306 -15.58 -6.89 -13.00
N VAL A 307 -16.24 -6.49 -14.08
CA VAL A 307 -16.24 -7.19 -15.37
C VAL A 307 -15.41 -6.37 -16.34
N ASN A 308 -14.33 -6.96 -16.87
CA ASN A 308 -13.44 -6.26 -17.80
C ASN A 308 -14.09 -6.13 -19.21
N SER A 309 -13.42 -5.39 -20.12
CA SER A 309 -13.88 -5.15 -21.48
C SER A 309 -14.06 -6.42 -22.32
N SER A 310 -13.46 -7.54 -21.92
CA SER A 310 -13.61 -8.86 -22.55
C SER A 310 -14.73 -9.70 -21.91
N GLY A 311 -15.52 -9.14 -20.99
CA GLY A 311 -16.59 -9.84 -20.29
C GLY A 311 -16.12 -10.80 -19.19
N GLN A 312 -14.84 -10.75 -18.80
CA GLN A 312 -14.28 -11.63 -17.78
C GLN A 312 -14.45 -11.01 -16.39
N ILE A 313 -14.82 -11.83 -15.41
CA ILE A 313 -14.95 -11.42 -14.02
C ILE A 313 -13.58 -11.34 -13.36
N GLN A 314 -13.32 -10.23 -12.71
CA GLN A 314 -12.09 -9.96 -11.95
C GLN A 314 -12.45 -9.77 -10.48
N VAL A 315 -11.72 -10.46 -9.59
CA VAL A 315 -11.86 -10.33 -8.13
C VAL A 315 -10.52 -9.98 -7.51
N ARG A 316 -10.54 -9.49 -6.28
CA ARG A 316 -9.31 -9.24 -5.50
C ARG A 316 -8.78 -10.53 -4.90
N GLN A 317 -7.45 -10.65 -4.83
CA GLN A 317 -6.84 -11.75 -4.08
C GLN A 317 -7.12 -11.60 -2.58
N PRO A 318 -7.28 -12.72 -1.82
CA PRO A 318 -7.64 -12.66 -0.39
C PRO A 318 -6.65 -11.89 0.49
N HIS A 319 -5.40 -11.78 0.06
CA HIS A 319 -4.34 -11.04 0.76
C HIS A 319 -4.11 -9.61 0.21
N ASP A 320 -5.04 -9.09 -0.59
CA ASP A 320 -5.03 -7.69 -1.04
C ASP A 320 -5.66 -6.79 0.03
N TYR A 321 -5.33 -5.49 0.00
CA TYR A 321 -5.83 -4.51 0.97
C TYR A 321 -7.35 -4.32 0.94
N ILE A 322 -8.03 -4.56 -0.18
CA ILE A 322 -9.49 -4.43 -0.25
C ILE A 322 -10.19 -5.49 0.59
N PRO A 323 -9.90 -6.81 0.47
CA PRO A 323 -10.39 -7.81 1.42
C PRO A 323 -10.11 -7.45 2.88
N GLU A 324 -8.89 -6.97 3.19
CA GLU A 324 -8.53 -6.53 4.55
C GLU A 324 -9.43 -5.37 5.02
N LEU A 325 -9.70 -4.37 4.17
CA LEU A 325 -10.62 -3.27 4.49
C LEU A 325 -12.03 -3.74 4.79
N LEU A 326 -12.56 -4.67 3.97
CA LEU A 326 -13.89 -5.25 4.17
C LEU A 326 -13.96 -5.98 5.52
N GLU A 327 -12.92 -6.75 5.86
CA GLU A 327 -12.86 -7.48 7.11
C GLU A 327 -12.69 -6.57 8.34
N LEU A 328 -11.86 -5.54 8.26
CA LEU A 328 -11.72 -4.51 9.28
C LEU A 328 -13.05 -3.78 9.53
N ALA A 329 -13.86 -3.60 8.50
CA ALA A 329 -15.19 -3.00 8.59
C ALA A 329 -16.28 -3.93 9.14
N GLY A 330 -15.98 -5.22 9.38
CA GLY A 330 -16.90 -6.20 9.95
C GLY A 330 -17.62 -7.08 8.93
N ALA A 331 -17.22 -7.03 7.66
CA ALA A 331 -17.68 -7.96 6.64
C ALA A 331 -16.80 -9.22 6.56
N ARG A 332 -17.26 -10.21 5.80
CA ARG A 332 -16.46 -11.36 5.38
C ARG A 332 -16.32 -11.30 3.86
N TYR A 333 -15.09 -11.14 3.39
CA TYR A 333 -14.82 -11.17 1.96
C TYR A 333 -15.10 -12.55 1.37
N LEU A 334 -15.83 -12.58 0.25
CA LEU A 334 -16.17 -13.82 -0.46
C LEU A 334 -15.65 -13.76 -1.90
N ALA A 335 -14.87 -14.77 -2.27
CA ALA A 335 -14.33 -14.94 -3.62
C ALA A 335 -14.08 -16.43 -3.88
N PRO A 336 -14.02 -16.87 -5.16
CA PRO A 336 -13.63 -18.23 -5.52
C PRO A 336 -12.26 -18.62 -4.97
N ASP A 337 -12.03 -19.94 -4.80
CA ASP A 337 -10.70 -20.44 -4.38
C ASP A 337 -9.64 -20.13 -5.44
N MET A 338 -8.60 -19.45 -5.02
CA MET A 338 -7.48 -19.02 -5.86
C MET A 338 -6.17 -19.74 -5.51
N SER A 339 -6.23 -20.78 -4.68
CA SER A 339 -5.04 -21.52 -4.22
C SER A 339 -4.21 -22.12 -5.36
N SER A 340 -4.86 -22.45 -6.49
CA SER A 340 -4.21 -22.97 -7.71
C SER A 340 -3.44 -21.93 -8.51
N LEU A 341 -3.66 -20.63 -8.28
CA LEU A 341 -3.06 -19.54 -9.05
C LEU A 341 -1.63 -19.19 -8.61
N GLY A 342 -1.10 -19.87 -7.61
CA GLY A 342 0.28 -19.84 -7.13
C GLY A 342 0.78 -18.40 -6.95
N GLY A 343 0.88 -17.89 -5.76
CA GLY A 343 1.63 -16.70 -5.32
C GLY A 343 1.71 -15.49 -6.29
N SER A 344 0.74 -15.33 -7.19
CA SER A 344 0.70 -14.18 -8.10
C SER A 344 0.66 -12.88 -7.29
N ARG A 345 1.55 -11.94 -7.58
CA ARG A 345 1.55 -10.60 -6.96
C ARG A 345 0.54 -9.62 -7.58
N LYS A 346 -0.37 -10.13 -8.43
CA LYS A 346 -1.40 -9.29 -9.06
C LYS A 346 -2.54 -9.07 -8.08
N SER A 347 -2.94 -7.85 -7.84
CA SER A 347 -4.09 -7.52 -6.99
C SER A 347 -5.41 -8.09 -7.52
N ASN A 348 -5.60 -8.08 -8.85
CA ASN A 348 -6.80 -8.61 -9.51
C ASN A 348 -6.51 -9.94 -10.20
N VAL A 349 -7.45 -10.86 -10.10
CA VAL A 349 -7.39 -12.20 -10.70
C VAL A 349 -8.66 -12.45 -11.51
N THR A 350 -8.49 -13.01 -12.71
CA THR A 350 -9.61 -13.49 -13.53
C THR A 350 -10.09 -14.82 -12.99
N VAL A 351 -11.41 -14.92 -12.76
CA VAL A 351 -12.07 -16.16 -12.34
C VAL A 351 -13.06 -16.59 -13.40
N SER A 352 -13.41 -17.89 -13.43
CA SER A 352 -14.47 -18.37 -14.31
C SER A 352 -15.83 -17.88 -13.84
N VAL A 353 -16.79 -17.78 -14.76
CA VAL A 353 -18.17 -17.39 -14.43
C VAL A 353 -18.81 -18.44 -13.53
N GLU A 354 -18.52 -19.72 -13.78
CA GLU A 354 -19.03 -20.86 -13.04
C GLU A 354 -18.54 -20.86 -11.59
N ASP A 355 -17.23 -20.65 -11.37
CA ASP A 355 -16.65 -20.59 -10.03
C ASP A 355 -17.17 -19.38 -9.26
N PHE A 356 -17.26 -18.23 -9.94
CA PHE A 356 -17.81 -17.02 -9.35
C PHE A 356 -19.27 -17.19 -8.95
N TYR A 357 -20.11 -17.74 -9.84
CA TYR A 357 -21.51 -17.99 -9.57
C TYR A 357 -21.70 -18.97 -8.42
N SER A 358 -21.02 -20.13 -8.47
CA SER A 358 -21.17 -21.17 -7.44
C SER A 358 -20.76 -20.71 -6.05
N THR A 359 -19.77 -19.79 -5.96
CA THR A 359 -19.23 -19.31 -4.68
C THR A 359 -19.97 -18.07 -4.18
N CYS A 360 -20.34 -17.16 -5.09
CA CYS A 360 -20.72 -15.78 -4.71
C CYS A 360 -22.22 -15.49 -4.84
N ARG A 361 -23.03 -16.37 -5.45
CA ARG A 361 -24.46 -16.10 -5.67
C ARG A 361 -25.27 -15.81 -4.40
N ASP A 362 -24.88 -16.47 -3.29
CA ASP A 362 -25.55 -16.34 -1.99
C ASP A 362 -24.94 -15.24 -1.10
N ALA A 363 -24.05 -14.40 -1.65
CA ALA A 363 -23.46 -13.28 -0.94
C ALA A 363 -24.51 -12.23 -0.54
N ASP A 364 -24.35 -11.64 0.66
CA ASP A 364 -25.27 -10.63 1.17
C ASP A 364 -25.14 -9.29 0.45
N TYR A 365 -23.93 -8.95 -0.02
CA TYR A 365 -23.63 -7.68 -0.70
C TYR A 365 -22.72 -7.88 -1.90
N LEU A 366 -22.96 -7.10 -2.96
CA LEU A 366 -22.09 -6.98 -4.12
C LEU A 366 -21.55 -5.55 -4.22
N ILE A 367 -20.22 -5.39 -4.31
CA ILE A 367 -19.57 -4.11 -4.60
C ILE A 367 -18.88 -4.21 -5.96
N TYR A 368 -19.38 -3.44 -6.92
CA TYR A 368 -18.78 -3.32 -8.25
C TYR A 368 -17.69 -2.25 -8.25
N SER A 369 -16.46 -2.63 -8.60
CA SER A 369 -15.32 -1.72 -8.65
C SER A 369 -15.32 -0.89 -9.94
N ALA A 370 -15.42 0.43 -9.83
CA ALA A 370 -15.32 1.35 -10.95
C ALA A 370 -13.87 1.79 -11.29
N THR A 371 -12.87 1.28 -10.57
CA THR A 371 -11.46 1.70 -10.76
C THR A 371 -10.95 1.52 -12.19
N LEU A 372 -11.30 0.39 -12.83
CA LEU A 372 -10.88 0.06 -14.20
C LEU A 372 -12.05 0.08 -15.21
N ASP A 373 -13.25 0.40 -14.74
CA ASP A 373 -14.45 0.56 -15.52
C ASP A 373 -15.15 1.87 -15.10
N ARG A 374 -16.40 2.04 -15.41
CA ARG A 374 -17.25 3.13 -14.91
C ARG A 374 -18.17 2.63 -13.79
N PRO A 375 -18.62 3.52 -12.90
CA PRO A 375 -19.66 3.18 -11.94
C PRO A 375 -20.88 2.63 -12.65
N LEU A 376 -21.51 1.62 -12.05
CA LEU A 376 -22.79 1.12 -12.56
C LEU A 376 -23.86 2.18 -12.36
N SER A 377 -24.67 2.41 -13.40
CA SER A 377 -25.78 3.34 -13.35
C SER A 377 -27.11 2.68 -12.96
N SER A 378 -27.20 1.36 -13.11
CA SER A 378 -28.41 0.59 -12.79
C SER A 378 -28.12 -0.92 -12.70
N ILE A 379 -29.03 -1.66 -12.09
CA ILE A 379 -29.02 -3.13 -12.08
C ILE A 379 -29.07 -3.68 -13.51
N GLN A 380 -29.84 -3.05 -14.43
CA GLN A 380 -29.91 -3.48 -15.83
C GLN A 380 -28.54 -3.44 -16.51
N GLU A 381 -27.70 -2.48 -16.16
CA GLU A 381 -26.31 -2.41 -16.66
C GLU A 381 -25.49 -3.60 -16.17
N LEU A 382 -25.62 -3.98 -14.91
CA LEU A 382 -24.96 -5.17 -14.35
C LEU A 382 -25.42 -6.43 -15.08
N LEU A 383 -26.76 -6.61 -15.24
CA LEU A 383 -27.34 -7.75 -15.96
C LEU A 383 -26.92 -7.79 -17.43
N GLY A 384 -26.70 -6.61 -18.03
CA GLY A 384 -26.15 -6.49 -19.39
C GLY A 384 -24.73 -7.00 -19.53
N LYS A 385 -23.94 -6.97 -18.44
CA LYS A 385 -22.59 -7.55 -18.42
C LYS A 385 -22.63 -9.09 -18.36
N ASN A 386 -23.54 -9.67 -17.56
CA ASN A 386 -23.84 -11.10 -17.51
C ASN A 386 -25.22 -11.33 -16.89
N ALA A 387 -26.09 -12.02 -17.60
CA ALA A 387 -27.47 -12.28 -17.18
C ALA A 387 -27.56 -13.14 -15.89
N LEU A 388 -26.56 -13.94 -15.58
CA LEU A 388 -26.49 -14.75 -14.35
C LEU A 388 -26.55 -13.94 -13.08
N PHE A 389 -26.20 -12.65 -13.12
CA PHE A 389 -26.31 -11.78 -11.95
C PHE A 389 -27.76 -11.63 -11.45
N ALA A 390 -28.77 -11.92 -12.29
CA ALA A 390 -30.17 -11.88 -11.86
C ALA A 390 -30.49 -12.87 -10.73
N ASP A 391 -29.76 -13.98 -10.64
CA ASP A 391 -29.98 -15.04 -9.65
C ASP A 391 -29.14 -14.82 -8.35
N PHE A 392 -28.49 -13.68 -8.21
CA PHE A 392 -27.71 -13.38 -7.02
C PHE A 392 -28.60 -12.81 -5.91
N LYS A 393 -28.47 -13.34 -4.70
CA LYS A 393 -29.21 -12.88 -3.52
C LYS A 393 -29.11 -11.36 -3.34
N ALA A 394 -27.93 -10.79 -3.42
CA ALA A 394 -27.72 -9.35 -3.26
C ALA A 394 -28.44 -8.52 -4.34
N VAL A 395 -28.66 -9.06 -5.55
CA VAL A 395 -29.44 -8.39 -6.61
C VAL A 395 -30.92 -8.45 -6.29
N GLU A 396 -31.43 -9.60 -5.84
CA GLU A 396 -32.84 -9.78 -5.44
C GLU A 396 -33.22 -8.89 -4.23
N GLU A 397 -32.26 -8.71 -3.28
CA GLU A 397 -32.45 -7.91 -2.04
C GLU A 397 -32.12 -6.42 -2.22
N GLY A 398 -31.56 -5.99 -3.38
CA GLY A 398 -31.19 -4.60 -3.64
C GLY A 398 -29.89 -4.18 -2.93
N HIS A 399 -29.03 -5.12 -2.59
CA HIS A 399 -27.76 -4.90 -1.90
C HIS A 399 -26.57 -4.83 -2.87
N VAL A 400 -26.74 -4.12 -3.97
CA VAL A 400 -25.70 -3.90 -4.97
C VAL A 400 -25.18 -2.47 -4.88
N TYR A 401 -23.87 -2.34 -4.79
CA TYR A 401 -23.17 -1.06 -4.68
C TYR A 401 -22.11 -0.94 -5.77
N THR A 402 -21.76 0.28 -6.13
CA THR A 402 -20.62 0.58 -7.01
C THR A 402 -19.69 1.56 -6.33
N THR A 403 -18.35 1.41 -6.56
CA THR A 403 -17.41 2.44 -6.13
C THR A 403 -17.45 3.64 -7.07
N ASP A 404 -17.00 4.79 -6.58
CA ASP A 404 -16.69 5.93 -7.46
C ASP A 404 -15.33 5.75 -8.15
N LYS A 405 -15.08 6.48 -9.23
CA LYS A 405 -13.80 6.42 -9.97
C LYS A 405 -12.64 7.04 -9.20
N ASP A 406 -12.91 8.00 -8.34
CA ASP A 406 -11.91 8.73 -7.58
C ASP A 406 -11.13 7.85 -6.59
N PHE A 407 -11.72 6.76 -6.11
CA PHE A 407 -11.14 5.89 -5.08
C PHE A 407 -9.70 5.41 -5.41
N TYR A 408 -9.34 5.23 -6.69
CA TYR A 408 -7.98 4.80 -7.02
C TYR A 408 -6.93 5.91 -6.88
N GLN A 409 -7.32 7.19 -6.94
CA GLN A 409 -6.43 8.34 -6.72
C GLN A 409 -6.40 8.76 -5.25
N LEU A 410 -7.48 8.50 -4.51
CA LEU A 410 -7.63 8.82 -3.10
C LEU A 410 -7.15 7.64 -2.23
N SER A 411 -5.91 7.19 -2.50
CA SER A 411 -5.29 6.02 -1.87
C SER A 411 -5.01 6.18 -0.37
N ASP A 412 -5.15 7.37 0.15
CA ASP A 412 -5.04 7.80 1.53
C ASP A 412 -6.38 7.74 2.29
N ARG A 413 -7.51 7.64 1.58
CA ARG A 413 -8.86 7.64 2.16
C ARG A 413 -9.39 6.24 2.52
N MET A 414 -8.51 5.36 2.99
CA MET A 414 -8.90 3.97 3.30
C MET A 414 -9.79 3.86 4.52
N ALA A 415 -9.61 4.73 5.52
CA ALA A 415 -10.52 4.78 6.67
C ALA A 415 -11.92 5.22 6.25
N ASP A 416 -12.04 6.19 5.34
CA ASP A 416 -13.34 6.65 4.82
C ASP A 416 -14.06 5.51 4.07
N PHE A 417 -13.33 4.75 3.26
CA PHE A 417 -13.91 3.57 2.58
C PHE A 417 -14.36 2.49 3.59
N ALA A 418 -13.58 2.22 4.63
CA ALA A 418 -13.97 1.26 5.66
C ALA A 418 -15.21 1.73 6.44
N GLU A 419 -15.33 3.05 6.70
CA GLU A 419 -16.54 3.64 7.28
C GLU A 419 -17.74 3.49 6.36
N ASP A 420 -17.58 3.70 5.06
CA ASP A 420 -18.65 3.48 4.07
C ASP A 420 -19.12 2.03 4.04
N VAL A 421 -18.19 1.07 4.10
CA VAL A 421 -18.55 -0.36 4.22
C VAL A 421 -19.38 -0.60 5.48
N ARG A 422 -18.99 -0.03 6.63
CA ARG A 422 -19.78 -0.14 7.86
C ARG A 422 -21.19 0.46 7.71
N ARG A 423 -21.29 1.65 7.12
CA ARG A 423 -22.60 2.30 6.84
C ARG A 423 -23.45 1.43 5.94
N MET A 424 -22.88 0.88 4.88
CA MET A 424 -23.52 -0.08 4.00
C MET A 424 -24.10 -1.28 4.76
N LEU A 425 -23.27 -1.92 5.63
CA LEU A 425 -23.69 -3.06 6.44
C LEU A 425 -24.81 -2.74 7.45
N HIS A 426 -24.97 -1.47 7.81
CA HIS A 426 -26.03 -0.98 8.70
C HIS A 426 -27.20 -0.32 7.96
N GLY A 427 -27.26 -0.41 6.62
CA GLY A 427 -28.33 0.15 5.79
C GLY A 427 -28.39 1.69 5.83
N GLN A 428 -27.25 2.34 5.95
CA GLN A 428 -27.11 3.81 5.90
C GLN A 428 -26.62 4.25 4.52
N ASP A 429 -27.16 5.36 4.00
CA ASP A 429 -26.93 5.81 2.62
C ASP A 429 -25.92 6.97 2.51
N ASP A 430 -25.49 7.57 3.61
CA ASP A 430 -24.52 8.69 3.62
C ASP A 430 -23.09 8.14 3.49
N MET A 431 -22.75 7.75 2.25
CA MET A 431 -21.45 7.16 1.88
C MET A 431 -20.76 8.00 0.80
N HIS A 432 -19.44 8.11 0.88
CA HIS A 432 -18.63 8.88 -0.07
C HIS A 432 -18.26 8.02 -1.30
N PHE A 433 -17.62 6.87 -1.07
CA PHE A 433 -17.07 6.01 -2.12
C PHE A 433 -18.02 4.91 -2.60
N LEU A 434 -19.01 4.55 -1.79
CA LEU A 434 -19.99 3.52 -2.14
C LEU A 434 -21.35 4.15 -2.47
N LYS A 435 -21.90 3.77 -3.62
CA LYS A 435 -23.21 4.24 -4.08
C LYS A 435 -24.12 3.04 -4.34
N PRO A 436 -25.35 3.03 -3.81
CA PRO A 436 -26.32 1.98 -4.13
C PRO A 436 -26.66 2.03 -5.63
N VAL A 437 -26.82 0.84 -6.22
CA VAL A 437 -27.21 0.66 -7.62
C VAL A 437 -28.69 0.29 -7.67
N ALA A 438 -29.53 1.17 -8.25
CA ALA A 438 -30.97 0.99 -8.34
C ALA A 438 -31.44 0.32 -9.65
#